data_c8847942aa18811c761cdb7fd8f55ac4
#
_entry.id   c8847942aa18811c761cdb7fd8f55ac4
#
_cell.length_a   1.000
_cell.length_b   1.000
_cell.length_c   1.000
_cell.angle_alpha   90.00
_cell.angle_beta   90.00
_cell.angle_gamma   90.00
#
_symmetry.space_group_name_H-M   'P 1'
#
loop_
_entity.id
_entity.type
_entity.pdbx_description
1 polymer ?
#
loop_
_entity_poly.entity_id
_entity_poly.type
_entity_poly.pdbx_seq_one_letter_code
_entity_poly.pdbx_strand_id
1 'polypeptide(L)' 'MKISIIIPTYNEESTIERLMETLEPLNERCEILFVDGGSTDGTLALLKDRYPVIQSPKGRAKQMNKGAEESSGDVLFFL' A
#
# COMPACT_ATOMS: atom_id res chain seq x y z
N MET A 1 4.77 10.51 -17.40
CA MET A 1 5.34 10.35 -16.05
C MET A 1 4.46 9.42 -15.23
N LYS A 2 5.06 8.45 -14.57
CA LYS A 2 4.33 7.49 -13.77
C LYS A 2 4.51 7.80 -12.28
N ILE A 3 3.40 7.76 -11.54
CA ILE A 3 3.40 8.01 -10.11
C ILE A 3 3.13 6.71 -9.37
N SER A 4 3.93 6.41 -8.35
CA SER A 4 3.71 5.28 -7.46
C SER A 4 3.31 5.81 -6.08
N ILE A 5 2.20 5.30 -5.57
CA ILE A 5 1.73 5.65 -4.21
C ILE A 5 2.05 4.46 -3.32
N ILE A 6 2.84 4.71 -2.29
CA ILE A 6 3.31 3.67 -1.37
C ILE A 6 2.62 3.86 -0.03
N ILE A 7 1.92 2.85 0.42
CA ILE A 7 1.08 2.92 1.60
C ILE A 7 1.52 1.89 2.63
N PRO A 8 2.31 2.28 3.65
CA PRO A 8 2.64 1.39 4.74
C PRO A 8 1.37 1.05 5.52
N THR A 9 1.18 -0.22 5.82
CA THR A 9 -0.06 -0.72 6.42
C THR A 9 0.25 -1.70 7.54
N TYR A 10 -0.45 -1.56 8.67
CA TYR A 10 -0.34 -2.52 9.77
C TYR A 10 -1.61 -2.47 10.61
N ASN A 11 -2.36 -3.58 10.62
CA ASN A 11 -3.60 -3.70 11.41
C ASN A 11 -4.55 -2.52 11.21
N GLU A 12 -4.94 -2.30 9.97
CA GLU A 12 -5.80 -1.19 9.56
C GLU A 12 -7.21 -1.66 9.18
N GLU A 13 -7.62 -2.82 9.66
CA GLU A 13 -8.89 -3.43 9.28
C GLU A 13 -10.08 -2.47 9.36
N SER A 14 -10.13 -1.65 10.41
CA SER A 14 -11.26 -0.75 10.64
C SER A 14 -11.33 0.42 9.67
N THR A 15 -10.23 0.76 8.98
CA THR A 15 -10.17 1.94 8.11
C THR A 15 -9.76 1.63 6.68
N ILE A 16 -9.29 0.41 6.41
CA ILE A 16 -8.69 0.09 5.13
C ILE A 16 -9.68 0.17 3.96
N GLU A 17 -10.94 -0.19 4.19
CA GLU A 17 -11.92 -0.12 3.11
C GLU A 17 -12.20 1.31 2.69
N ARG A 18 -12.25 2.23 3.64
CA ARG A 18 -12.43 3.65 3.34
C ARG A 18 -11.24 4.18 2.55
N LEU A 19 -10.04 3.76 2.92
CA LEU A 19 -8.83 4.16 2.20
C LEU A 19 -8.86 3.63 0.78
N MET A 20 -9.24 2.37 0.59
CA MET A 20 -9.34 1.80 -0.75
C MET A 20 -10.35 2.54 -1.62
N GLU A 21 -11.48 2.94 -1.05
CA GLU A 21 -12.47 3.73 -1.79
C GLU A 21 -11.90 5.08 -2.21
N THR A 22 -11.13 5.71 -1.32
CA THR A 22 -10.49 7.00 -1.62
C THR A 22 -9.48 6.87 -2.74
N LEU A 23 -8.77 5.76 -2.81
CA LEU A 23 -7.73 5.54 -3.80
C LEU A 23 -8.24 5.03 -5.15
N GLU A 24 -9.46 4.51 -5.19
CA GLU A 24 -10.00 3.90 -6.39
C GLU A 24 -9.93 4.79 -7.63
N PRO A 25 -10.27 6.09 -7.56
CA PRO A 25 -10.16 6.95 -8.74
C PRO A 25 -8.73 7.11 -9.26
N LEU A 26 -7.72 6.84 -8.44
CA LEU A 26 -6.32 6.99 -8.80
C LEU A 26 -5.73 5.71 -9.38
N ASN A 27 -6.44 4.60 -9.25
CA ASN A 27 -5.92 3.29 -9.60
C ASN A 27 -5.53 3.15 -11.08
N GLU A 28 -6.18 3.88 -11.97
CA GLU A 28 -5.86 3.85 -13.39
C GLU A 28 -4.68 4.76 -13.74
N ARG A 29 -4.39 5.73 -12.90
CA ARG A 29 -3.36 6.76 -13.17
C ARG A 29 -2.07 6.52 -12.42
N CYS A 30 -2.13 5.81 -11.31
CA CYS A 30 -1.01 5.63 -10.42
C CYS A 30 -0.82 4.15 -10.11
N GLU A 31 0.41 3.79 -9.84
CA GLU A 31 0.69 2.49 -9.27
C GLU A 31 0.44 2.59 -7.76
N ILE A 32 -0.43 1.75 -7.23
CA ILE A 32 -0.75 1.78 -5.81
C ILE A 32 -0.20 0.52 -5.16
N LEU A 33 0.71 0.69 -4.21
CA LEU A 33 1.36 -0.42 -3.51
C LEU A 33 1.10 -0.33 -2.01
N PHE A 34 0.44 -1.34 -1.48
CA PHE A 34 0.31 -1.50 -0.05
C PHE A 34 1.46 -2.33 0.47
N VAL A 35 2.15 -1.83 1.48
CA VAL A 35 3.28 -2.55 2.08
C VAL A 35 2.90 -2.92 3.49
N ASP A 36 2.57 -4.19 3.69
CA ASP A 36 2.09 -4.68 4.97
C ASP A 36 3.23 -5.08 5.89
N GLY A 37 3.17 -4.62 7.13
CA GLY A 37 4.18 -4.89 8.14
C GLY A 37 3.87 -6.09 9.03
N GLY A 38 3.10 -7.04 8.52
CA GLY A 38 2.76 -8.25 9.26
C GLY A 38 1.44 -8.16 10.01
N SER A 39 0.40 -7.62 9.35
CA SER A 39 -0.93 -7.50 9.96
C SER A 39 -1.45 -8.83 10.44
N THR A 40 -2.06 -8.82 11.62
CA THR A 40 -2.64 -10.01 12.24
C THR A 40 -4.16 -9.98 12.28
N ASP A 41 -4.77 -8.90 11.83
CA ASP A 41 -6.23 -8.77 11.73
C ASP A 41 -6.70 -9.05 10.28
N GLY A 42 -7.87 -8.56 9.90
CA GLY A 42 -8.44 -8.78 8.58
C GLY A 42 -7.91 -7.88 7.47
N THR A 43 -6.90 -7.06 7.73
CA THR A 43 -6.36 -6.12 6.76
C THR A 43 -5.95 -6.79 5.45
N LEU A 44 -5.15 -7.84 5.53
CA LEU A 44 -4.66 -8.53 4.34
C LEU A 44 -5.78 -9.15 3.52
N ALA A 45 -6.76 -9.74 4.19
CA ALA A 45 -7.90 -10.34 3.49
C ALA A 45 -8.67 -9.32 2.69
N LEU A 46 -8.80 -8.09 3.20
CA LEU A 46 -9.52 -7.02 2.52
C LEU A 46 -8.73 -6.46 1.35
N LEU A 47 -7.40 -6.42 1.45
CA LEU A 47 -6.54 -5.88 0.39
C LEU A 47 -6.29 -6.84 -0.77
N LYS A 48 -6.14 -8.13 -0.47
CA LYS A 48 -5.66 -9.14 -1.42
C LYS A 48 -6.37 -9.15 -2.77
N ASP A 49 -7.66 -8.94 -2.76
CA ASP A 49 -8.45 -9.06 -3.98
C ASP A 49 -8.48 -7.79 -4.81
N ARG A 50 -7.95 -6.71 -4.28
CA ARG A 50 -8.06 -5.39 -4.92
C ARG A 50 -6.74 -4.76 -5.32
N TYR A 51 -5.70 -5.00 -4.54
CA TYR A 51 -4.40 -4.34 -4.74
C TYR A 51 -3.25 -5.30 -4.51
N PRO A 52 -2.11 -5.07 -5.19
CA PRO A 52 -0.90 -5.80 -4.86
C PRO A 52 -0.47 -5.45 -3.45
N VAL A 53 -0.08 -6.46 -2.67
CA VAL A 53 0.40 -6.26 -1.31
C VAL A 53 1.81 -6.81 -1.20
N ILE A 54 2.71 -5.97 -0.70
CA ILE A 54 4.10 -6.34 -0.47
C ILE A 54 4.29 -6.58 1.01
N GLN A 55 4.96 -7.66 1.37
CA GLN A 55 5.26 -7.96 2.76
C GLN A 55 6.60 -7.38 3.15
N SER A 56 6.68 -6.80 4.34
CA SER A 56 7.93 -6.28 4.89
C SER A 56 7.95 -6.50 6.40
N PRO A 57 9.13 -6.40 7.03
CA PRO A 57 9.17 -6.32 8.49
C PRO A 57 8.41 -5.08 8.96
N LYS A 58 7.85 -5.14 10.16
CA LYS A 58 7.12 -4.04 10.72
C LYS A 58 8.05 -2.86 10.99
N GLY A 59 7.58 -1.66 10.64
CA GLY A 59 8.32 -0.42 10.84
C GLY A 59 8.05 0.51 9.67
N ARG A 60 7.61 1.75 9.98
CA ARG A 60 7.21 2.67 8.92
C ARG A 60 8.33 2.89 7.90
N ALA A 61 9.54 3.13 8.37
CA ALA A 61 10.68 3.35 7.47
C ALA A 61 10.99 2.10 6.64
N LYS A 62 10.94 0.93 7.26
CA LYS A 62 11.20 -0.33 6.57
C LYS A 62 10.15 -0.60 5.50
N GLN A 63 8.89 -0.34 5.84
CA GLN A 63 7.79 -0.54 4.90
C GLN A 63 7.88 0.43 3.73
N MET A 64 8.20 1.70 3.99
CA MET A 64 8.37 2.69 2.93
C MET A 64 9.54 2.34 2.02
N ASN A 65 10.66 1.91 2.59
CA ASN A 65 11.82 1.52 1.80
C ASN A 65 11.52 0.31 0.92
N LYS A 66 10.80 -0.66 1.46
CA LYS A 66 10.43 -1.84 0.70
C LYS A 66 9.51 -1.48 -0.47
N GLY A 67 8.54 -0.61 -0.21
CA GLY A 67 7.65 -0.13 -1.26
C GLY A 67 8.41 0.61 -2.35
N ALA A 68 9.37 1.44 -1.97
CA ALA A 68 10.17 2.18 -2.92
C ALA A 68 10.99 1.25 -3.81
N GLU A 69 11.58 0.19 -3.22
CA GLU A 69 12.33 -0.81 -3.99
C GLU A 69 11.48 -1.51 -5.03
N GLU A 70 10.23 -1.81 -4.67
CA GLU A 70 9.34 -2.57 -5.55
C GLU A 70 8.56 -1.69 -6.53
N SER A 71 8.60 -0.37 -6.34
CA SER A 71 7.84 0.53 -7.19
C SER A 71 8.51 0.72 -8.55
N SER A 72 7.71 1.06 -9.54
CA SER A 72 8.20 1.30 -10.90
C SER A 72 7.94 2.73 -11.37
N GLY A 73 7.40 3.59 -10.52
CA GLY A 73 7.08 4.95 -10.90
C GLY A 73 8.30 5.87 -10.92
N ASP A 74 8.16 6.97 -11.66
CA ASP A 74 9.19 8.01 -11.72
C ASP A 74 9.13 8.90 -10.50
N VAL A 75 7.94 9.07 -9.95
CA VAL A 75 7.70 9.87 -8.76
C VAL A 75 7.07 8.98 -7.70
N LEU A 76 7.61 9.01 -6.49
CA LEU A 76 7.09 8.24 -5.38
C LEU A 76 6.34 9.14 -4.42
N PHE A 77 5.15 8.73 -4.04
CA PHE A 77 4.32 9.44 -3.09
C PHE A 77 4.05 8.51 -1.91
N PHE A 78 4.49 8.89 -0.72
CA PHE A 78 4.27 8.09 0.50
C PHE A 78 3.05 8.60 1.24
N LEU A 79 2.14 7.71 1.53
CA LEU A 79 0.87 8.08 2.17
C LEU A 79 0.81 7.69 3.68
#